data_9126c61e122a240a6aad529b69e14195
#
_entry.id   9126c61e122a240a6aad529b69e14195
#
_cell.length_a   1.000
_cell.length_b   1.000
_cell.length_c   1.000
_cell.angle_alpha   90.00
_cell.angle_beta   90.00
_cell.angle_gamma   90.00
#
_symmetry.space_group_name_H-M   'P 1'
#
loop_
_entity.id
_entity.type
_entity.pdbx_description
1 polymer ?
#
loop_
_entity_poly.entity_id
_entity_poly.type
_entity_poly.pdbx_seq_one_letter_code
_entity_poly.pdbx_strand_id
1 'polypeptide(L)'
;GSEMCIRDRYRNTKGTDQTWYRQNASFYTHYGYKDKYFADLSVVASASNKLAPGHQWSISPTVGLAWVMSKENFMKDLSWINFMKLRASFGVINTDRLPLDDDSEVTNYWEQTYGGGGYYPFDTNYSVGTQSWSLGRLASLNSTHEKAYKYNFGLDASMFNGLDVSFDAYYERRSDIWVSSSGHYSSVLGFTAPYENGGIVDSWGVEIGANYRKKIADITLNIGANFALAKNEIIEQMEEPRMYDNLITTGKPLKQTYGMEVIGYFKDQADIENSPKQSFGDVKPGDIKYKDVNGDNIIDANDKVAIGHSTTAPEIYYSFNLGAEWKGLGFDAMFQGTGRYSAVLNTKSLYW
;
A
#
# COMPACT_ATOMS: atom_id res chain seq x y z
N GLY A 1 -5.13 -30.43 -53.77
CA GLY A 1 -4.08 -30.15 -52.75
C GLY A 1 -3.89 -28.67 -52.38
N SER A 2 -4.72 -27.76 -52.85
CA SER A 2 -4.52 -26.31 -52.58
C SER A 2 -5.47 -25.69 -51.54
N GLU A 3 -6.48 -26.42 -51.08
CA GLU A 3 -7.46 -25.84 -50.12
C GLU A 3 -7.09 -26.00 -48.64
N MET A 4 -6.15 -26.91 -48.32
CA MET A 4 -5.72 -27.14 -46.93
C MET A 4 -4.78 -26.03 -46.39
N CYS A 5 -4.08 -25.32 -47.28
CA CYS A 5 -3.14 -24.27 -46.85
C CYS A 5 -3.81 -22.94 -46.50
N ILE A 6 -5.06 -22.69 -46.92
CA ILE A 6 -5.76 -21.45 -46.65
C ILE A 6 -6.43 -21.47 -45.27
N ARG A 7 -6.85 -22.63 -44.78
CA ARG A 7 -7.45 -22.74 -43.44
C ARG A 7 -6.45 -22.63 -42.29
N ASP A 8 -5.19 -22.94 -42.47
CA ASP A 8 -4.17 -22.83 -41.45
C ASP A 8 -3.67 -21.38 -41.23
N ARG A 9 -3.91 -20.48 -42.17
CA ARG A 9 -3.51 -19.06 -42.04
C ARG A 9 -4.47 -18.20 -41.21
N TYR A 10 -5.65 -18.69 -40.88
CA TYR A 10 -6.66 -17.98 -40.08
C TYR A 10 -6.80 -18.48 -38.64
N ARG A 11 -5.85 -19.31 -38.17
CA ARG A 11 -5.83 -19.71 -36.76
C ARG A 11 -5.24 -18.60 -35.90
N ASN A 12 -6.13 -17.97 -35.18
CA ASN A 12 -5.85 -17.11 -34.00
C ASN A 12 -5.02 -15.84 -34.24
N THR A 13 -5.49 -14.91 -35.05
CA THR A 13 -5.18 -13.51 -34.83
C THR A 13 -6.10 -12.99 -33.71
N LYS A 14 -5.66 -13.04 -32.48
CA LYS A 14 -6.24 -12.29 -31.38
C LYS A 14 -5.41 -11.02 -31.24
N GLY A 15 -6.04 -9.88 -31.34
CA GLY A 15 -5.45 -8.59 -31.06
C GLY A 15 -6.47 -7.75 -30.30
N THR A 16 -6.05 -7.02 -29.30
CA THR A 16 -6.81 -5.96 -28.67
C THR A 16 -6.14 -4.65 -29.04
N ASP A 17 -6.91 -3.71 -29.52
CA ASP A 17 -6.46 -2.34 -29.74
C ASP A 17 -7.13 -1.45 -28.68
N GLN A 18 -6.32 -0.85 -27.81
CA GLN A 18 -6.80 0.03 -26.76
C GLN A 18 -6.02 1.34 -26.82
N THR A 19 -6.74 2.44 -26.87
CA THR A 19 -6.15 3.76 -26.93
C THR A 19 -6.29 4.46 -25.59
N TRP A 20 -5.14 4.76 -24.98
CA TRP A 20 -5.05 5.56 -23.77
C TRP A 20 -4.63 6.98 -24.11
N TYR A 21 -5.32 7.96 -23.55
CA TYR A 21 -4.86 9.33 -23.59
C TYR A 21 -5.05 10.01 -22.25
N ARG A 22 -4.13 10.88 -21.93
CA ARG A 22 -4.12 11.71 -20.75
C ARG A 22 -3.79 13.15 -21.14
N GLN A 23 -4.48 14.11 -20.54
CA GLN A 23 -4.21 15.52 -20.71
C GLN A 23 -3.83 16.10 -19.37
N ASN A 24 -2.78 16.92 -19.32
CA ASN A 24 -2.31 17.55 -18.09
C ASN A 24 -2.06 19.03 -18.36
N ALA A 25 -2.49 19.88 -17.42
CA ALA A 25 -2.13 21.28 -17.35
C ALA A 25 -1.61 21.56 -15.94
N SER A 26 -0.49 22.24 -15.81
CA SER A 26 0.11 22.53 -14.52
C SER A 26 0.44 24.01 -14.39
N PHE A 27 0.21 24.52 -13.19
CA PHE A 27 0.62 25.85 -12.77
C PHE A 27 1.45 25.72 -11.50
N TYR A 28 2.57 26.44 -11.44
CA TYR A 28 3.42 26.51 -10.25
C TYR A 28 3.83 27.95 -10.01
N THR A 29 3.81 28.37 -8.75
CA THR A 29 4.35 29.66 -8.32
C THR A 29 5.09 29.50 -7.00
N HIS A 30 6.19 30.23 -6.90
CA HIS A 30 7.01 30.32 -5.70
C HIS A 30 7.12 31.79 -5.32
N TYR A 31 6.88 32.07 -4.04
CA TYR A 31 7.03 33.42 -3.47
C TYR A 31 7.96 33.38 -2.26
N GLY A 32 8.95 34.24 -2.28
CA GLY A 32 9.90 34.43 -1.18
C GLY A 32 9.85 35.87 -0.65
N TYR A 33 9.76 36.03 0.66
CA TYR A 33 9.78 37.34 1.30
C TYR A 33 10.93 37.44 2.30
N LYS A 34 11.82 38.41 2.05
CA LYS A 34 13.01 38.71 2.90
C LYS A 34 13.89 37.50 3.18
N ASP A 35 13.90 36.49 2.34
CA ASP A 35 14.57 35.19 2.54
C ASP A 35 14.21 34.51 3.88
N LYS A 36 13.07 34.84 4.46
CA LYS A 36 12.56 34.30 5.73
C LYS A 36 11.33 33.46 5.54
N TYR A 37 10.40 33.90 4.71
CA TYR A 37 9.10 33.29 4.47
C TYR A 37 9.00 32.88 3.02
N PHE A 38 8.59 31.65 2.81
CA PHE A 38 8.41 31.08 1.48
C PHE A 38 7.04 30.45 1.38
N ALA A 39 6.42 30.63 0.25
CA ALA A 39 5.15 30.00 -0.09
C ALA A 39 5.22 29.43 -1.52
N ASP A 40 4.84 28.19 -1.64
CA ASP A 40 4.75 27.44 -2.89
C ASP A 40 3.29 27.08 -3.14
N LEU A 41 2.83 27.30 -4.37
CA LEU A 41 1.53 26.83 -4.83
C LEU A 41 1.73 26.09 -6.15
N SER A 42 1.25 24.86 -6.19
CA SER A 42 1.18 24.04 -7.40
C SER A 42 -0.25 23.58 -7.60
N VAL A 43 -0.74 23.66 -8.83
CA VAL A 43 -2.04 23.10 -9.23
C VAL A 43 -1.85 22.31 -10.51
N VAL A 44 -2.26 21.06 -10.48
CA VAL A 44 -2.24 20.19 -11.66
C VAL A 44 -3.68 19.78 -11.98
N ALA A 45 -4.13 20.10 -13.17
CA ALA A 45 -5.37 19.58 -13.74
C ALA A 45 -5.03 18.41 -14.67
N SER A 46 -5.63 17.25 -14.45
CA SER A 46 -5.39 16.04 -15.23
C SER A 46 -6.70 15.46 -15.72
N ALA A 47 -6.72 14.95 -16.94
CA ALA A 47 -7.82 14.16 -17.46
C ALA A 47 -7.33 12.82 -17.99
N SER A 48 -8.12 11.77 -17.80
CA SER A 48 -7.83 10.42 -18.26
C SER A 48 -9.07 9.76 -18.85
N ASN A 49 -8.94 9.11 -20.01
CA ASN A 49 -10.04 8.37 -20.63
C ASN A 49 -10.29 7.00 -19.98
N LYS A 50 -9.48 6.61 -19.00
CA LYS A 50 -9.69 5.39 -18.19
C LYS A 50 -10.95 5.50 -17.31
N LEU A 51 -11.38 6.73 -17.01
CA LEU A 51 -12.49 7.00 -16.10
C LEU A 51 -13.78 7.32 -16.85
N ALA A 52 -14.91 7.16 -16.18
CA ALA A 52 -16.22 7.36 -16.75
C ALA A 52 -16.40 8.75 -17.36
N PRO A 53 -17.12 8.88 -18.48
CA PRO A 53 -17.47 10.20 -19.04
C PRO A 53 -18.09 11.11 -17.98
N GLY A 54 -17.59 12.35 -17.89
CA GLY A 54 -17.99 13.32 -16.86
C GLY A 54 -17.16 13.25 -15.57
N HIS A 55 -16.37 12.20 -15.33
CA HIS A 55 -15.50 12.03 -14.17
C HIS A 55 -14.00 11.98 -14.51
N GLN A 56 -13.66 12.31 -15.76
CA GLN A 56 -12.31 12.18 -16.30
C GLN A 56 -11.32 13.22 -15.76
N TRP A 57 -11.82 14.41 -15.39
CA TRP A 57 -11.00 15.50 -14.91
C TRP A 57 -10.80 15.47 -13.40
N SER A 58 -9.58 15.77 -12.98
CA SER A 58 -9.21 15.96 -11.57
C SER A 58 -8.32 17.17 -11.39
N ILE A 59 -8.35 17.76 -10.20
CA ILE A 59 -7.52 18.90 -9.82
C ILE A 59 -6.73 18.51 -8.58
N SER A 60 -5.40 18.63 -8.67
CA SER A 60 -4.43 18.29 -7.61
C SER A 60 -3.72 19.57 -7.13
N PRO A 61 -4.28 20.30 -6.16
CA PRO A 61 -3.64 21.46 -5.56
C PRO A 61 -2.62 21.02 -4.49
N THR A 62 -1.51 21.75 -4.42
CA THR A 62 -0.50 21.58 -3.37
C THR A 62 -0.05 22.95 -2.88
N VAL A 63 0.02 23.13 -1.58
CA VAL A 63 0.53 24.34 -0.93
C VAL A 63 1.66 23.95 0.00
N GLY A 64 2.78 24.65 -0.09
CA GLY A 64 3.92 24.54 0.80
C GLY A 64 4.23 25.88 1.45
N LEU A 65 4.53 25.88 2.74
CA LEU A 65 4.98 27.05 3.50
C LEU A 65 6.30 26.72 4.18
N ALA A 66 7.21 27.67 4.19
CA ALA A 66 8.45 27.55 4.94
C ALA A 66 8.82 28.86 5.62
N TRP A 67 9.35 28.72 6.83
CA TRP A 67 9.81 29.83 7.65
C TRP A 67 11.23 29.57 8.15
N VAL A 68 12.16 30.42 7.73
CA VAL A 68 13.54 30.40 8.20
C VAL A 68 13.65 31.18 9.50
N MET A 69 13.38 30.48 10.61
CA MET A 69 13.36 31.05 11.95
C MET A 69 14.71 31.67 12.37
N SER A 70 15.82 31.04 11.95
CA SER A 70 17.16 31.52 12.28
C SER A 70 17.48 32.94 11.78
N LYS A 71 16.70 33.45 10.80
CA LYS A 71 16.82 34.82 10.31
C LYS A 71 16.01 35.84 11.12
N GLU A 72 15.26 35.40 12.13
CA GLU A 72 14.45 36.29 12.99
C GLU A 72 15.30 36.96 14.08
N ASN A 73 14.86 38.14 14.53
CA ASN A 73 15.59 38.90 15.51
C ASN A 73 15.71 38.17 16.86
N PHE A 74 14.68 37.44 17.28
CA PHE A 74 14.64 36.69 18.53
C PHE A 74 15.57 35.48 18.56
N MET A 75 16.04 35.04 17.41
CA MET A 75 16.97 33.90 17.28
C MET A 75 18.45 34.34 17.26
N LYS A 76 18.74 35.61 17.06
CA LYS A 76 20.10 36.13 16.90
C LYS A 76 21.02 35.89 18.10
N ASP A 77 20.45 35.88 19.31
CA ASP A 77 21.18 35.64 20.54
C ASP A 77 21.49 34.18 20.82
N LEU A 78 20.92 33.26 20.01
CA LEU A 78 21.14 31.81 20.11
C LEU A 78 22.30 31.37 19.22
N SER A 79 23.52 31.68 19.64
CA SER A 79 24.75 31.40 18.83
C SER A 79 25.01 29.95 18.53
N TRP A 80 24.37 29.02 19.22
CA TRP A 80 24.49 27.58 18.98
C TRP A 80 23.61 27.06 17.84
N ILE A 81 22.63 27.87 17.36
CA ILE A 81 21.78 27.57 16.20
C ILE A 81 22.35 28.32 14.99
N ASN A 82 22.88 27.58 14.04
CA ASN A 82 23.40 28.12 12.79
C ASN A 82 22.29 28.34 11.74
N PHE A 83 21.34 27.44 11.71
CA PHE A 83 20.20 27.45 10.79
C PHE A 83 19.01 26.75 11.42
N MET A 84 17.81 27.28 11.23
CA MET A 84 16.56 26.63 11.62
C MET A 84 15.44 27.06 10.68
N LYS A 85 14.75 26.06 10.13
CA LYS A 85 13.67 26.23 9.16
C LYS A 85 12.51 25.31 9.50
N LEU A 86 11.32 25.85 9.63
CA LEU A 86 10.07 25.11 9.71
C LEU A 86 9.45 24.98 8.31
N ARG A 87 8.85 23.84 8.04
CA ARG A 87 8.13 23.55 6.81
C ARG A 87 6.76 22.98 7.14
N ALA A 88 5.75 23.37 6.37
CA ALA A 88 4.43 22.76 6.42
C ALA A 88 3.91 22.65 4.99
N SER A 89 3.31 21.53 4.65
CA SER A 89 2.68 21.38 3.34
C SER A 89 1.37 20.59 3.42
N PHE A 90 0.49 20.93 2.50
CA PHE A 90 -0.74 20.23 2.24
C PHE A 90 -0.86 20.01 0.74
N GLY A 91 -1.27 18.82 0.31
CA GLY A 91 -1.49 18.53 -1.10
C GLY A 91 -2.56 17.46 -1.30
N VAL A 92 -3.26 17.59 -2.42
CA VAL A 92 -4.17 16.56 -2.92
C VAL A 92 -3.55 15.96 -4.16
N ILE A 93 -3.36 14.64 -4.17
CA ILE A 93 -2.84 13.91 -5.33
C ILE A 93 -3.94 12.98 -5.82
N ASN A 94 -4.25 13.09 -7.10
CA ASN A 94 -5.22 12.22 -7.76
C ASN A 94 -4.50 11.20 -8.64
N THR A 95 -5.02 9.98 -8.68
CA THR A 95 -4.52 8.92 -9.58
C THR A 95 -5.67 8.24 -10.31
N ASP A 96 -5.44 7.90 -11.57
CA ASP A 96 -6.33 7.14 -12.45
C ASP A 96 -5.92 5.67 -12.55
N ARG A 97 -5.04 5.18 -11.65
CA ARG A 97 -4.60 3.79 -11.64
C ARG A 97 -5.75 2.88 -11.26
N LEU A 98 -6.03 1.91 -12.12
CA LEU A 98 -7.06 0.91 -11.91
C LEU A 98 -6.49 -0.34 -11.21
N PRO A 99 -7.30 -1.11 -10.44
CA PRO A 99 -6.83 -2.26 -9.64
C PRO A 99 -6.13 -3.37 -10.44
N LEU A 100 -6.54 -3.58 -11.68
CA LEU A 100 -6.01 -4.61 -12.58
C LEU A 100 -5.21 -3.99 -13.74
N ASP A 101 -4.60 -2.83 -13.51
CA ASP A 101 -3.77 -2.14 -14.51
C ASP A 101 -2.40 -2.87 -14.59
N ASP A 102 -2.45 -4.13 -14.98
CA ASP A 102 -1.32 -4.86 -15.52
C ASP A 102 -1.38 -4.71 -17.04
N ASP A 103 -0.29 -4.58 -17.72
CA ASP A 103 -0.19 -4.27 -19.15
C ASP A 103 -0.91 -5.28 -20.08
N SER A 104 -1.63 -6.28 -19.54
CA SER A 104 -2.21 -7.38 -20.30
C SER A 104 -3.67 -7.22 -20.68
N GLU A 105 -4.53 -6.62 -19.87
CA GLU A 105 -5.95 -6.39 -20.20
C GLU A 105 -6.48 -5.15 -19.47
N VAL A 106 -6.42 -4.00 -20.10
CA VAL A 106 -7.04 -2.81 -19.53
C VAL A 106 -8.46 -2.71 -20.05
N THR A 107 -9.40 -3.05 -19.19
CA THR A 107 -10.82 -2.81 -19.47
C THR A 107 -11.25 -1.54 -18.77
N ASN A 108 -11.97 -0.68 -19.48
CA ASN A 108 -12.62 0.47 -18.87
C ASN A 108 -13.65 -0.03 -17.85
N TYR A 109 -13.48 0.30 -16.57
CA TYR A 109 -14.41 -0.17 -15.53
C TYR A 109 -15.79 0.45 -15.63
N TRP A 110 -15.95 1.55 -16.36
CA TRP A 110 -17.24 2.18 -16.63
C TRP A 110 -18.01 1.54 -17.79
N GLU A 111 -17.40 0.59 -18.52
CA GLU A 111 -18.07 -0.18 -19.58
C GLU A 111 -18.56 -1.52 -19.06
N GLN A 112 -19.76 -1.92 -19.53
CA GLN A 112 -20.33 -3.23 -19.22
C GLN A 112 -19.57 -4.32 -19.98
N THR A 113 -19.10 -5.34 -19.28
CA THR A 113 -18.47 -6.49 -19.91
C THR A 113 -19.45 -7.64 -20.10
N TYR A 114 -19.22 -8.42 -21.15
CA TYR A 114 -19.94 -9.65 -21.44
C TYR A 114 -18.94 -10.77 -21.69
N GLY A 115 -19.17 -11.92 -21.06
CA GLY A 115 -18.37 -13.12 -21.26
C GLY A 115 -19.06 -14.12 -22.16
N GLY A 116 -18.32 -14.83 -23.01
CA GLY A 116 -18.83 -16.01 -23.68
C GLY A 116 -19.19 -17.04 -22.62
N GLY A 117 -20.48 -17.32 -22.48
CA GLY A 117 -21.01 -18.33 -21.57
C GLY A 117 -20.82 -19.76 -22.12
N GLY A 118 -21.59 -20.67 -21.59
CA GLY A 118 -21.63 -22.05 -22.10
C GLY A 118 -22.26 -22.15 -23.48
N TYR A 119 -22.39 -23.35 -23.93
CA TYR A 119 -23.11 -23.70 -25.12
C TYR A 119 -24.59 -23.96 -24.76
N TYR A 120 -25.53 -23.29 -25.40
CA TYR A 120 -26.94 -23.53 -25.21
C TYR A 120 -27.47 -24.48 -26.32
N PRO A 121 -27.83 -25.72 -25.97
CA PRO A 121 -28.35 -26.66 -26.95
C PRO A 121 -29.82 -26.38 -27.27
N PHE A 122 -30.18 -26.47 -28.54
CA PHE A 122 -31.59 -26.37 -29.01
C PHE A 122 -32.24 -27.72 -29.21
N ASP A 123 -31.50 -28.81 -29.08
CA ASP A 123 -32.01 -30.16 -29.23
C ASP A 123 -31.64 -31.07 -28.04
N THR A 124 -32.30 -32.22 -27.97
CA THR A 124 -32.13 -33.21 -26.89
C THR A 124 -30.79 -33.96 -27.02
N ASN A 125 -30.17 -33.93 -28.20
CA ASN A 125 -28.91 -34.66 -28.50
C ASN A 125 -27.68 -33.74 -28.43
N TYR A 126 -27.84 -32.47 -28.06
CA TYR A 126 -26.78 -31.47 -27.97
C TYR A 126 -26.02 -31.25 -29.30
N SER A 127 -26.68 -31.58 -30.43
CA SER A 127 -26.07 -31.51 -31.77
C SER A 127 -26.25 -30.12 -32.41
N VAL A 128 -27.28 -29.40 -32.04
CA VAL A 128 -27.59 -28.05 -32.51
C VAL A 128 -27.64 -27.10 -31.32
N GLY A 129 -26.90 -26.04 -31.39
CA GLY A 129 -26.91 -25.01 -30.33
C GLY A 129 -26.07 -23.81 -30.73
N THR A 130 -26.02 -22.85 -29.83
CA THR A 130 -25.25 -21.61 -29.99
C THR A 130 -24.49 -21.28 -28.73
N GLN A 131 -23.42 -20.49 -28.88
CA GLN A 131 -22.70 -19.93 -27.74
C GLN A 131 -23.63 -18.94 -27.02
N SER A 132 -23.80 -19.15 -25.71
CA SER A 132 -24.51 -18.20 -24.86
C SER A 132 -23.56 -17.10 -24.41
N TRP A 133 -24.10 -15.95 -24.07
CA TRP A 133 -23.41 -14.82 -23.49
C TRP A 133 -24.01 -14.54 -22.11
N SER A 134 -23.15 -14.29 -21.15
CA SER A 134 -23.53 -13.91 -19.79
C SER A 134 -23.00 -12.52 -19.46
N LEU A 135 -23.64 -11.87 -18.50
CA LEU A 135 -23.09 -10.64 -17.92
C LEU A 135 -21.74 -10.97 -17.27
N GLY A 136 -20.74 -10.20 -17.63
CA GLY A 136 -19.45 -10.20 -16.94
C GLY A 136 -19.47 -9.29 -15.73
N ARG A 137 -18.42 -8.49 -15.56
CA ARG A 137 -18.36 -7.46 -14.52
C ARG A 137 -19.35 -6.33 -14.84
N LEU A 138 -20.11 -5.91 -13.81
CA LEU A 138 -20.98 -4.73 -13.93
C LEU A 138 -20.15 -3.47 -14.13
N ALA A 139 -20.72 -2.53 -14.89
CA ALA A 139 -20.13 -1.22 -15.15
C ALA A 139 -20.11 -0.34 -13.90
N SER A 140 -18.99 0.33 -13.65
CA SER A 140 -18.83 1.37 -12.61
C SER A 140 -19.06 2.75 -13.21
N LEU A 141 -20.31 3.15 -13.36
CA LEU A 141 -20.68 4.40 -14.07
C LEU A 141 -20.20 5.68 -13.38
N ASN A 142 -19.94 5.63 -12.08
CA ASN A 142 -19.49 6.75 -11.25
C ASN A 142 -18.00 6.68 -10.92
N SER A 143 -17.24 5.96 -11.72
CA SER A 143 -15.80 5.79 -11.51
C SER A 143 -15.05 7.12 -11.50
N THR A 144 -14.28 7.39 -10.46
CA THR A 144 -13.50 8.61 -10.28
C THR A 144 -12.04 8.30 -9.94
N HIS A 145 -11.22 9.36 -9.88
CA HIS A 145 -9.85 9.26 -9.41
C HIS A 145 -9.81 8.88 -7.93
N GLU A 146 -8.84 8.04 -7.55
CA GLU A 146 -8.42 7.93 -6.17
C GLU A 146 -7.77 9.23 -5.73
N LYS A 147 -7.98 9.64 -4.47
CA LYS A 147 -7.47 10.89 -3.90
C LYS A 147 -6.62 10.61 -2.66
N ALA A 148 -5.44 11.21 -2.63
CA ALA A 148 -4.57 11.20 -1.45
C ALA A 148 -4.44 12.62 -0.90
N TYR A 149 -4.96 12.85 0.29
CA TYR A 149 -4.81 14.09 1.05
C TYR A 149 -3.57 13.96 1.93
N LYS A 150 -2.53 14.73 1.61
CA LYS A 150 -1.23 14.64 2.28
C LYS A 150 -0.94 15.87 3.09
N TYR A 151 -0.54 15.67 4.33
CA TYR A 151 -0.10 16.69 5.27
C TYR A 151 1.32 16.36 5.70
N ASN A 152 2.19 17.33 5.69
CA ASN A 152 3.55 17.19 6.21
C ASN A 152 3.91 18.41 7.04
N PHE A 153 4.60 18.16 8.15
CA PHE A 153 5.24 19.16 8.97
C PHE A 153 6.71 18.78 9.14
N GLY A 154 7.62 19.69 8.84
CA GLY A 154 9.06 19.44 8.87
C GLY A 154 9.83 20.52 9.62
N LEU A 155 10.95 20.12 10.20
CA LEU A 155 11.96 20.96 10.83
C LEU A 155 13.33 20.58 10.29
N ASP A 156 14.07 21.57 9.77
CA ASP A 156 15.49 21.45 9.44
C ASP A 156 16.28 22.36 10.38
N ALA A 157 17.30 21.83 11.03
CA ALA A 157 18.15 22.60 11.92
C ALA A 157 19.64 22.21 11.77
N SER A 158 20.50 23.24 11.75
CA SER A 158 21.95 23.07 11.86
C SER A 158 22.41 23.75 13.15
N MET A 159 23.08 23.00 14.02
CA MET A 159 23.41 23.41 15.38
C MET A 159 24.87 23.07 15.71
N PHE A 160 25.43 23.76 16.72
CA PHE A 160 26.74 23.48 17.30
C PHE A 160 27.91 23.40 16.26
N ASN A 161 27.76 24.07 15.12
CA ASN A 161 28.75 24.06 14.03
C ASN A 161 29.14 22.65 13.57
N GLY A 162 28.15 21.81 13.33
CA GLY A 162 28.43 20.45 12.81
C GLY A 162 27.33 19.44 12.98
N LEU A 163 26.25 19.74 13.72
CA LEU A 163 25.09 18.90 13.86
C LEU A 163 23.96 19.39 12.96
N ASP A 164 23.59 18.59 11.97
CA ASP A 164 22.41 18.79 11.13
C ASP A 164 21.33 17.80 11.57
N VAL A 165 20.11 18.30 11.80
CA VAL A 165 18.95 17.53 12.20
C VAL A 165 17.80 17.83 11.25
N SER A 166 17.16 16.79 10.76
CA SER A 166 15.89 16.87 10.04
C SER A 166 14.82 16.06 10.79
N PHE A 167 13.63 16.60 10.85
CA PHE A 167 12.45 15.97 11.41
C PHE A 167 11.29 16.19 10.45
N ASP A 168 10.55 15.13 10.14
CA ASP A 168 9.30 15.20 9.40
C ASP A 168 8.25 14.35 10.09
N ALA A 169 7.03 14.89 10.17
CA ALA A 169 5.83 14.18 10.58
C ALA A 169 4.79 14.31 9.48
N TYR A 170 4.21 13.21 9.07
CA TYR A 170 3.26 13.20 7.97
C TYR A 170 2.00 12.40 8.31
N TYR A 171 0.92 12.80 7.65
CA TYR A 171 -0.34 12.09 7.62
C TYR A 171 -0.89 12.10 6.20
N GLU A 172 -1.36 10.98 5.74
CA GLU A 172 -2.03 10.80 4.45
C GLU A 172 -3.36 10.09 4.66
N ARG A 173 -4.44 10.67 4.18
CA ARG A 173 -5.70 9.96 3.97
C ARG A 173 -5.89 9.71 2.48
N ARG A 174 -5.92 8.46 2.11
CA ARG A 174 -6.27 8.04 0.76
C ARG A 174 -7.72 7.61 0.73
N SER A 175 -8.53 8.27 -0.07
CA SER A 175 -9.95 8.00 -0.27
C SER A 175 -10.28 7.66 -1.71
N ASP A 176 -11.51 7.27 -1.94
CA ASP A 176 -11.99 6.86 -3.26
C ASP A 176 -11.13 5.72 -3.86
N ILE A 177 -10.52 4.88 -3.02
CA ILE A 177 -9.72 3.73 -3.46
C ILE A 177 -10.64 2.72 -4.12
N TRP A 178 -10.20 2.20 -5.25
CA TRP A 178 -10.89 1.15 -5.97
C TRP A 178 -10.88 -0.15 -5.19
N VAL A 179 -12.06 -0.60 -4.80
CA VAL A 179 -12.27 -1.88 -4.11
C VAL A 179 -13.34 -2.68 -4.83
N SER A 180 -13.27 -4.01 -4.72
CA SER A 180 -14.35 -4.86 -5.20
C SER A 180 -15.56 -4.71 -4.27
N SER A 181 -16.72 -4.45 -4.84
CA SER A 181 -17.99 -4.38 -4.10
C SER A 181 -18.66 -5.74 -3.93
N SER A 182 -17.91 -6.85 -4.02
CA SER A 182 -18.43 -8.22 -3.88
C SER A 182 -19.20 -8.45 -2.57
N GLY A 183 -18.82 -7.75 -1.50
CA GLY A 183 -19.55 -7.80 -0.23
C GLY A 183 -20.98 -7.24 -0.27
N HIS A 184 -21.31 -6.43 -1.27
CA HIS A 184 -22.61 -5.81 -1.43
C HIS A 184 -23.54 -6.53 -2.43
N TYR A 185 -22.98 -7.47 -3.22
CA TYR A 185 -23.70 -8.20 -4.26
C TYR A 185 -23.68 -9.71 -3.99
N SER A 186 -24.85 -10.32 -4.04
CA SER A 186 -24.93 -11.77 -3.92
C SER A 186 -24.41 -12.47 -5.18
N SER A 187 -23.61 -13.52 -5.01
CA SER A 187 -23.12 -14.36 -6.10
C SER A 187 -24.23 -15.06 -6.90
N VAL A 188 -25.43 -15.17 -6.32
CA VAL A 188 -26.64 -15.75 -6.98
C VAL A 188 -27.09 -14.91 -8.17
N LEU A 189 -26.70 -13.62 -8.23
CA LEU A 189 -27.07 -12.71 -9.32
C LEU A 189 -26.40 -13.04 -10.65
N GLY A 190 -25.38 -13.92 -10.66
CA GLY A 190 -24.77 -14.45 -11.88
C GLY A 190 -23.90 -13.46 -12.67
N PHE A 191 -23.49 -12.36 -12.05
CA PHE A 191 -22.50 -11.42 -12.61
C PHE A 191 -21.33 -11.20 -11.66
N THR A 192 -20.23 -10.65 -12.16
CA THR A 192 -19.13 -10.22 -11.32
C THR A 192 -19.40 -8.82 -10.78
N ALA A 193 -19.22 -8.63 -9.46
CA ALA A 193 -19.40 -7.34 -8.82
C ALA A 193 -18.50 -6.26 -9.44
N PRO A 194 -18.96 -5.02 -9.53
CA PRO A 194 -18.15 -3.92 -10.05
C PRO A 194 -17.02 -3.57 -9.06
N TYR A 195 -16.02 -2.84 -9.56
CA TYR A 195 -15.12 -2.09 -8.70
C TYR A 195 -15.72 -0.71 -8.44
N GLU A 196 -15.65 -0.26 -7.21
CA GLU A 196 -16.19 1.02 -6.78
C GLU A 196 -15.16 1.82 -5.98
N ASN A 197 -15.28 3.14 -5.99
CA ASN A 197 -14.42 4.06 -5.25
C ASN A 197 -14.89 4.16 -3.78
N GLY A 198 -14.76 3.08 -3.01
CA GLY A 198 -15.28 2.98 -1.64
C GLY A 198 -14.22 2.70 -0.58
N GLY A 199 -12.95 2.55 -0.96
CA GLY A 199 -11.88 2.28 -0.01
C GLY A 199 -11.30 3.55 0.60
N ILE A 200 -10.96 3.49 1.90
CA ILE A 200 -10.28 4.55 2.64
C ILE A 200 -9.15 3.93 3.46
N VAL A 201 -7.95 4.49 3.33
CA VAL A 201 -6.77 4.09 4.08
C VAL A 201 -6.09 5.33 4.63
N ASP A 202 -5.81 5.32 5.94
CA ASP A 202 -4.98 6.31 6.60
C ASP A 202 -3.55 5.81 6.75
N SER A 203 -2.59 6.69 6.55
CA SER A 203 -1.17 6.43 6.75
C SER A 203 -0.53 7.60 7.48
N TRP A 204 0.33 7.32 8.45
CA TRP A 204 1.03 8.36 9.20
C TRP A 204 2.41 7.87 9.63
N GLY A 205 3.28 8.80 9.89
CA GLY A 205 4.62 8.46 10.34
C GLY A 205 5.43 9.64 10.76
N VAL A 206 6.63 9.33 11.24
CA VAL A 206 7.67 10.29 11.59
C VAL A 206 9.00 9.83 11.04
N GLU A 207 9.82 10.79 10.61
CA GLU A 207 11.17 10.56 10.12
C GLU A 207 12.11 11.52 10.85
N ILE A 208 13.24 11.00 11.31
CA ILE A 208 14.27 11.76 12.01
C ILE A 208 15.60 11.41 11.40
N GLY A 209 16.32 12.44 10.93
CA GLY A 209 17.69 12.34 10.49
C GLY A 209 18.58 13.22 11.37
N ALA A 210 19.75 12.73 11.76
CA ALA A 210 20.76 13.50 12.44
C ALA A 210 22.13 13.16 11.86
N ASN A 211 22.90 14.18 11.53
CA ASN A 211 24.27 14.01 11.07
C ASN A 211 25.19 15.00 11.78
N TYR A 212 26.22 14.49 12.42
CA TYR A 212 27.23 15.29 13.10
C TYR A 212 28.55 15.12 12.40
N ARG A 213 29.08 16.24 11.87
CA ARG A 213 30.39 16.28 11.24
C ARG A 213 31.26 17.34 11.91
N LYS A 214 32.39 16.92 12.42
CA LYS A 214 33.35 17.85 13.08
C LYS A 214 34.78 17.42 12.86
N LYS A 215 35.61 18.43 12.59
CA LYS A 215 37.06 18.27 12.56
C LYS A 215 37.62 18.60 13.95
N ILE A 216 38.31 17.64 14.55
CA ILE A 216 39.01 17.76 15.85
C ILE A 216 40.49 17.46 15.58
N ALA A 217 41.32 18.49 15.65
CA ALA A 217 42.72 18.45 15.23
C ALA A 217 42.85 17.90 13.77
N ASP A 218 43.52 16.77 13.57
CA ASP A 218 43.73 16.14 12.26
C ASP A 218 42.66 15.10 11.92
N ILE A 219 41.68 14.88 12.83
CA ILE A 219 40.63 13.88 12.65
C ILE A 219 39.33 14.56 12.26
N THR A 220 38.73 14.13 11.16
CA THR A 220 37.34 14.48 10.80
C THR A 220 36.43 13.31 11.19
N LEU A 221 35.49 13.58 12.10
CA LEU A 221 34.48 12.63 12.50
C LEU A 221 33.19 12.91 11.75
N ASN A 222 32.49 11.83 11.33
CA ASN A 222 31.16 11.86 10.76
C ASN A 222 30.30 10.81 11.44
N ILE A 223 29.25 11.25 12.15
CA ILE A 223 28.33 10.36 12.86
C ILE A 223 26.94 10.68 12.36
N GLY A 224 26.24 9.70 11.80
CA GLY A 224 24.89 9.86 11.31
C GLY A 224 23.94 8.83 11.89
N ALA A 225 22.68 9.21 12.06
CA ALA A 225 21.61 8.34 12.45
C ALA A 225 20.32 8.72 11.71
N ASN A 226 19.58 7.73 11.25
CA ASN A 226 18.25 7.91 10.68
C ASN A 226 17.27 6.96 11.33
N PHE A 227 16.07 7.44 11.55
CA PHE A 227 14.96 6.66 12.08
C PHE A 227 13.68 7.04 11.32
N ALA A 228 12.91 6.05 10.88
CA ALA A 228 11.60 6.24 10.29
C ALA A 228 10.60 5.25 10.90
N LEU A 229 9.44 5.75 11.25
CA LEU A 229 8.27 4.98 11.66
C LEU A 229 7.13 5.31 10.72
N ALA A 230 6.58 4.30 10.05
CA ALA A 230 5.42 4.41 9.17
C ALA A 230 4.34 3.42 9.59
N LYS A 231 3.11 3.89 9.73
CA LYS A 231 1.94 3.06 10.03
C LYS A 231 0.83 3.36 9.06
N ASN A 232 -0.07 2.42 8.91
CA ASN A 232 -1.30 2.59 8.15
C ASN A 232 -2.45 1.79 8.75
N GLU A 233 -3.67 2.14 8.37
CA GLU A 233 -4.89 1.49 8.82
C GLU A 233 -5.94 1.55 7.71
N ILE A 234 -6.63 0.44 7.49
CA ILE A 234 -7.78 0.37 6.60
C ILE A 234 -8.98 0.93 7.36
N ILE A 235 -9.49 2.08 6.92
CA ILE A 235 -10.67 2.72 7.53
C ILE A 235 -11.95 2.16 6.91
N GLU A 236 -11.94 1.93 5.59
CA GLU A 236 -13.09 1.41 4.84
C GLU A 236 -12.60 0.62 3.62
N GLN A 237 -13.25 -0.50 3.29
CA GLN A 237 -12.89 -1.30 2.11
C GLN A 237 -14.06 -2.10 1.52
N MET A 238 -15.31 -1.78 1.86
CA MET A 238 -16.50 -2.54 1.43
C MET A 238 -16.39 -4.04 1.75
N GLU A 239 -15.88 -4.34 2.97
CA GLU A 239 -15.63 -5.71 3.41
C GLU A 239 -16.94 -6.52 3.49
N GLU A 240 -16.90 -7.76 3.03
CA GLU A 240 -18.01 -8.69 3.22
C GLU A 240 -18.27 -8.89 4.73
N PRO A 241 -19.54 -8.94 5.14
CA PRO A 241 -19.86 -9.28 6.53
C PRO A 241 -19.19 -10.59 6.94
N ARG A 242 -18.38 -10.54 7.99
CA ARG A 242 -17.70 -11.71 8.54
C ARG A 242 -18.54 -12.35 9.62
N MET A 243 -18.51 -13.67 9.70
CA MET A 243 -19.23 -14.41 10.74
C MET A 243 -18.60 -14.18 12.13
N TYR A 244 -17.28 -13.95 12.17
CA TYR A 244 -16.52 -13.75 13.41
C TYR A 244 -15.67 -12.48 13.33
N ASP A 245 -15.62 -11.72 14.41
CA ASP A 245 -14.92 -10.43 14.50
C ASP A 245 -13.40 -10.54 14.30
N ASN A 246 -12.81 -11.67 14.68
CA ASN A 246 -11.39 -11.93 14.51
C ASN A 246 -10.94 -11.98 13.04
N LEU A 247 -11.88 -12.18 12.11
CA LEU A 247 -11.62 -12.22 10.66
C LEU A 247 -11.78 -10.85 9.97
N ILE A 248 -12.24 -9.83 10.71
CA ILE A 248 -12.42 -8.49 10.15
C ILE A 248 -11.04 -7.89 9.89
N THR A 249 -10.87 -7.39 8.67
CA THR A 249 -9.61 -6.74 8.21
C THR A 249 -9.69 -5.22 8.23
N THR A 250 -10.88 -4.65 8.20
CA THR A 250 -11.11 -3.21 8.45
C THR A 250 -10.66 -2.84 9.87
N GLY A 251 -9.97 -1.72 10.04
CA GLY A 251 -9.31 -1.33 11.28
C GLY A 251 -7.94 -1.98 11.50
N LYS A 252 -7.41 -2.71 10.52
CA LYS A 252 -6.08 -3.33 10.58
C LYS A 252 -5.12 -2.70 9.54
N PRO A 253 -3.81 -2.86 9.72
CA PRO A 253 -2.85 -2.44 8.70
C PRO A 253 -3.04 -3.16 7.37
N LEU A 254 -2.68 -2.50 6.28
CA LEU A 254 -2.59 -3.13 4.96
C LEU A 254 -1.65 -4.33 5.01
N LYS A 255 -2.07 -5.45 4.39
CA LYS A 255 -1.27 -6.68 4.35
C LYS A 255 -0.92 -7.23 5.74
N GLN A 256 -1.80 -7.03 6.71
CA GLN A 256 -1.71 -7.67 8.03
C GLN A 256 -1.61 -9.19 7.86
N THR A 257 -0.68 -9.81 8.58
CA THR A 257 -0.55 -11.27 8.59
C THR A 257 -1.63 -11.87 9.50
N TYR A 258 -2.33 -12.88 9.01
CA TYR A 258 -3.29 -13.68 9.76
C TYR A 258 -2.80 -15.11 9.90
N GLY A 259 -2.99 -15.69 11.05
CA GLY A 259 -2.59 -17.07 11.36
C GLY A 259 -3.27 -17.58 12.61
N MET A 260 -2.97 -18.83 12.97
CA MET A 260 -3.46 -19.46 14.20
C MET A 260 -2.63 -19.03 15.40
N GLU A 261 -3.29 -18.73 16.51
CA GLU A 261 -2.63 -18.47 17.79
C GLU A 261 -2.19 -19.80 18.42
N VAL A 262 -0.88 -19.96 18.63
CA VAL A 262 -0.30 -21.15 19.27
C VAL A 262 -0.40 -21.02 20.78
N ILE A 263 -1.00 -22.00 21.46
CA ILE A 263 -1.11 -22.05 22.93
C ILE A 263 -0.19 -23.10 23.58
N GLY A 264 0.48 -23.90 22.78
CA GLY A 264 1.45 -24.91 23.28
C GLY A 264 1.56 -26.12 22.37
N TYR A 265 1.91 -27.22 22.95
CA TYR A 265 2.01 -28.55 22.31
C TYR A 265 1.12 -29.54 23.03
N PHE A 266 0.54 -30.49 22.31
CA PHE A 266 -0.17 -31.62 22.91
C PHE A 266 0.78 -32.50 23.74
N LYS A 267 0.43 -32.71 25.00
CA LYS A 267 1.29 -33.47 25.94
C LYS A 267 1.17 -34.99 25.73
N ASP A 268 -0.06 -35.46 25.56
CA ASP A 268 -0.40 -36.85 25.45
C ASP A 268 -1.74 -37.04 24.74
N GLN A 269 -2.19 -38.27 24.57
CA GLN A 269 -3.43 -38.59 23.91
C GLN A 269 -4.67 -38.07 24.68
N ALA A 270 -4.62 -38.03 25.98
CA ALA A 270 -5.72 -37.51 26.82
C ALA A 270 -5.86 -35.97 26.63
N ASP A 271 -4.75 -35.24 26.47
CA ASP A 271 -4.77 -33.80 26.18
C ASP A 271 -5.42 -33.52 24.79
N ILE A 272 -5.16 -34.39 23.80
CA ILE A 272 -5.80 -34.30 22.46
C ILE A 272 -7.30 -34.50 22.58
N GLU A 273 -7.74 -35.55 23.29
CA GLU A 273 -9.17 -35.91 23.47
C GLU A 273 -9.97 -34.83 24.22
N ASN A 274 -9.31 -34.11 25.14
CA ASN A 274 -9.94 -33.04 25.93
C ASN A 274 -9.77 -31.64 25.32
N SER A 275 -9.26 -31.53 24.11
CA SER A 275 -9.03 -30.25 23.42
C SER A 275 -9.94 -30.09 22.20
N PRO A 276 -10.22 -28.86 21.74
CA PRO A 276 -10.91 -28.63 20.48
C PRO A 276 -10.27 -29.40 19.33
N LYS A 277 -11.11 -29.95 18.45
CA LYS A 277 -10.65 -30.76 17.33
C LYS A 277 -9.98 -29.89 16.26
N GLN A 278 -8.73 -30.18 15.93
CA GLN A 278 -8.04 -29.50 14.80
C GLN A 278 -8.45 -30.14 13.46
N SER A 279 -9.01 -29.33 12.55
CA SER A 279 -9.56 -29.80 11.27
C SER A 279 -8.52 -29.94 10.15
N PHE A 280 -7.26 -29.54 10.41
CA PHE A 280 -6.20 -29.52 9.39
C PHE A 280 -5.55 -30.87 9.13
N GLY A 281 -5.78 -31.85 9.99
CA GLY A 281 -5.26 -33.21 9.90
C GLY A 281 -5.28 -33.93 11.24
N ASP A 282 -4.80 -35.17 11.25
CA ASP A 282 -4.65 -35.96 12.46
C ASP A 282 -3.52 -35.40 13.33
N VAL A 283 -3.79 -35.22 14.61
CA VAL A 283 -2.83 -34.69 15.58
C VAL A 283 -2.28 -35.79 16.46
N LYS A 284 -1.02 -35.64 16.92
CA LYS A 284 -0.30 -36.55 17.79
C LYS A 284 0.29 -35.81 18.99
N PRO A 285 0.60 -36.49 20.06
CA PRO A 285 1.38 -35.90 21.16
C PRO A 285 2.68 -35.26 20.64
N GLY A 286 2.94 -34.00 21.02
CA GLY A 286 4.05 -33.18 20.52
C GLY A 286 3.71 -32.24 19.38
N ASP A 287 2.56 -32.38 18.75
CA ASP A 287 2.09 -31.43 17.72
C ASP A 287 1.64 -30.11 18.34
N ILE A 288 1.61 -29.08 17.51
CA ILE A 288 1.21 -27.72 17.92
C ILE A 288 -0.29 -27.70 18.26
N LYS A 289 -0.59 -27.12 19.43
CA LYS A 289 -1.95 -26.88 19.92
C LYS A 289 -2.34 -25.44 19.65
N TYR A 290 -3.42 -25.25 18.92
CA TYR A 290 -3.94 -23.94 18.59
C TYR A 290 -5.11 -23.54 19.49
N LYS A 291 -5.37 -22.25 19.56
CA LYS A 291 -6.45 -21.65 20.32
C LYS A 291 -7.73 -21.67 19.50
N ASP A 292 -8.81 -22.11 20.13
CA ASP A 292 -10.17 -21.90 19.66
C ASP A 292 -10.57 -20.45 19.96
N VAL A 293 -10.65 -19.63 18.93
CA VAL A 293 -10.87 -18.19 19.05
C VAL A 293 -12.37 -17.86 19.03
N ASN A 294 -13.13 -18.59 18.22
CA ASN A 294 -14.56 -18.38 18.04
C ASN A 294 -15.41 -19.19 19.05
N GLY A 295 -14.84 -20.17 19.77
CA GLY A 295 -15.48 -20.94 20.82
C GLY A 295 -16.42 -22.05 20.32
N ASP A 296 -16.22 -22.54 19.09
CA ASP A 296 -17.07 -23.58 18.50
C ASP A 296 -16.56 -25.02 18.72
N ASN A 297 -15.45 -25.19 19.44
CA ASN A 297 -14.72 -26.43 19.70
C ASN A 297 -14.10 -27.10 18.46
N ILE A 298 -13.92 -26.35 17.36
CA ILE A 298 -13.28 -26.81 16.15
C ILE A 298 -12.21 -25.79 15.77
N ILE A 299 -10.97 -26.19 15.63
CA ILE A 299 -9.89 -25.32 15.14
C ILE A 299 -9.87 -25.41 13.62
N ASP A 300 -10.27 -24.32 12.96
CA ASP A 300 -10.31 -24.24 11.50
C ASP A 300 -9.91 -22.84 10.99
N ALA A 301 -10.24 -22.52 9.75
CA ALA A 301 -9.92 -21.24 9.15
C ALA A 301 -10.59 -20.03 9.85
N ASN A 302 -11.65 -20.28 10.65
CA ASN A 302 -12.39 -19.26 11.37
C ASN A 302 -11.69 -18.80 12.66
N ASP A 303 -10.66 -19.55 13.12
CA ASP A 303 -9.84 -19.19 14.29
C ASP A 303 -8.63 -18.33 13.99
N LYS A 304 -8.47 -17.93 12.72
CA LYS A 304 -7.36 -17.04 12.35
C LYS A 304 -7.51 -15.70 13.03
N VAL A 305 -6.42 -15.18 13.55
CA VAL A 305 -6.30 -13.85 14.16
C VAL A 305 -5.18 -13.08 13.50
N ALA A 306 -5.19 -11.76 13.67
CA ALA A 306 -4.08 -10.92 13.25
C ALA A 306 -2.84 -11.29 14.11
N ILE A 307 -1.79 -11.80 13.47
CA ILE A 307 -0.52 -12.15 14.10
C ILE A 307 0.62 -11.34 13.46
N GLY A 308 1.63 -11.01 14.28
CA GLY A 308 2.80 -10.27 13.76
C GLY A 308 2.45 -8.94 13.08
N HIS A 309 3.19 -8.63 12.05
CA HIS A 309 3.11 -7.39 11.29
C HIS A 309 2.93 -7.65 9.79
N SER A 310 2.86 -6.59 8.98
CA SER A 310 2.84 -6.70 7.53
C SER A 310 4.06 -7.45 7.00
N THR A 311 3.84 -8.27 5.97
CA THR A 311 4.92 -8.97 5.23
C THR A 311 5.43 -8.18 4.03
N THR A 312 4.85 -7.02 3.75
CA THR A 312 5.18 -6.23 2.54
C THR A 312 6.22 -5.14 2.85
N ALA A 313 6.06 -4.45 3.99
CA ALA A 313 6.95 -3.37 4.38
C ALA A 313 7.09 -3.30 5.90
N PRO A 314 8.32 -3.14 6.43
CA PRO A 314 8.54 -2.86 7.84
C PRO A 314 7.91 -1.53 8.26
N GLU A 315 7.41 -1.45 9.50
CA GLU A 315 6.95 -0.18 10.06
C GLU A 315 8.10 0.70 10.53
N ILE A 316 9.24 0.10 10.89
CA ILE A 316 10.42 0.79 11.42
C ILE A 316 11.61 0.54 10.50
N TYR A 317 12.29 1.63 10.14
CA TYR A 317 13.61 1.62 9.51
C TYR A 317 14.56 2.45 10.36
N TYR A 318 15.78 1.97 10.54
CA TYR A 318 16.82 2.74 11.22
C TYR A 318 18.19 2.47 10.61
N SER A 319 19.04 3.47 10.66
CA SER A 319 20.43 3.34 10.31
C SER A 319 21.30 4.17 11.22
N PHE A 320 22.53 3.73 11.39
CA PHE A 320 23.57 4.44 12.10
C PHE A 320 24.87 4.31 11.30
N ASN A 321 25.55 5.41 11.09
CA ASN A 321 26.84 5.45 10.43
C ASN A 321 27.88 6.16 11.28
N LEU A 322 29.10 5.61 11.27
CA LEU A 322 30.26 6.16 11.94
C LEU A 322 31.41 6.23 10.96
N GLY A 323 31.92 7.44 10.70
CA GLY A 323 33.06 7.68 9.84
C GLY A 323 34.14 8.45 10.58
N ALA A 324 35.39 8.16 10.27
CA ALA A 324 36.54 8.88 10.76
C ALA A 324 37.61 8.99 9.66
N GLU A 325 38.16 10.18 9.44
CA GLU A 325 39.22 10.43 8.50
C GLU A 325 40.42 11.05 9.23
N TRP A 326 41.60 10.49 9.06
CA TRP A 326 42.85 10.95 9.63
C TRP A 326 43.97 10.85 8.63
N LYS A 327 44.56 11.98 8.27
CA LYS A 327 45.75 12.10 7.38
C LYS A 327 45.67 11.25 6.10
N GLY A 328 44.51 11.19 5.47
CA GLY A 328 44.27 10.42 4.25
C GLY A 328 43.86 8.94 4.48
N LEU A 329 43.81 8.48 5.72
CA LEU A 329 43.19 7.20 6.08
C LEU A 329 41.73 7.45 6.48
N GLY A 330 40.81 6.75 5.81
CA GLY A 330 39.38 6.80 6.11
C GLY A 330 38.86 5.47 6.66
N PHE A 331 37.97 5.55 7.64
CA PHE A 331 37.17 4.44 8.16
C PHE A 331 35.69 4.83 8.14
N ASP A 332 34.88 3.97 7.57
CA ASP A 332 33.43 4.11 7.59
C ASP A 332 32.76 2.79 7.97
N ALA A 333 31.81 2.85 8.91
CA ALA A 333 30.96 1.74 9.30
C ALA A 333 29.50 2.17 9.25
N MET A 334 28.68 1.38 8.59
CA MET A 334 27.24 1.60 8.48
C MET A 334 26.48 0.40 9.01
N PHE A 335 25.52 0.65 9.88
CA PHE A 335 24.58 -0.31 10.42
C PHE A 335 23.17 0.11 10.01
N GLN A 336 22.39 -0.84 9.55
CA GLN A 336 20.98 -0.60 9.22
C GLN A 336 20.12 -1.76 9.67
N GLY A 337 18.87 -1.49 9.97
CA GLY A 337 17.93 -2.51 10.39
C GLY A 337 16.50 -2.08 10.17
N THR A 338 15.63 -3.06 10.29
CA THR A 338 14.18 -2.89 10.20
C THR A 338 13.53 -3.50 11.44
N GLY A 339 12.33 -3.01 11.76
CA GLY A 339 11.54 -3.54 12.86
C GLY A 339 10.06 -3.58 12.51
N ARG A 340 9.31 -4.33 13.31
CA ARG A 340 7.88 -4.53 13.08
C ARG A 340 7.57 -4.98 11.65
N TYR A 341 8.18 -6.08 11.29
CA TYR A 341 8.06 -6.75 10.01
C TYR A 341 7.91 -8.25 10.23
N SER A 342 7.06 -8.89 9.45
CA SER A 342 6.87 -10.34 9.49
C SER A 342 7.34 -10.96 8.19
N ALA A 343 8.11 -12.05 8.29
CA ALA A 343 8.46 -12.87 7.14
C ALA A 343 7.77 -14.23 7.26
N VAL A 344 7.06 -14.63 6.22
CA VAL A 344 6.49 -15.98 6.14
C VAL A 344 7.55 -16.92 5.56
N LEU A 345 8.05 -17.81 6.38
CA LEU A 345 8.96 -18.85 5.93
C LEU A 345 8.16 -20.00 5.33
N ASN A 346 8.15 -20.07 4.00
CA ASN A 346 7.52 -21.19 3.30
C ASN A 346 8.56 -22.32 3.21
N THR A 347 8.42 -23.30 4.10
CA THR A 347 9.45 -24.25 4.51
C THR A 347 9.80 -25.37 3.53
N LYS A 348 9.33 -25.33 2.29
CA LYS A 348 9.72 -26.35 1.28
C LYS A 348 11.24 -26.54 1.13
N SER A 349 12.03 -25.52 1.48
CA SER A 349 13.50 -25.56 1.43
C SER A 349 14.17 -25.89 2.78
N LEU A 350 13.40 -26.07 3.86
CA LEU A 350 13.94 -26.36 5.20
C LEU A 350 13.80 -27.82 5.62
N TYR A 351 13.03 -28.63 4.87
CA TYR A 351 12.93 -30.08 5.08
C TYR A 351 13.77 -30.80 4.03
N TRP A 352 14.90 -31.32 4.45
CA TRP A 352 15.74 -32.29 3.75
C TRP A 352 15.64 -33.62 4.45
#